data_07a36fd7aacfd85a3a48d6547091c003
#
_entry.id   07a36fd7aacfd85a3a48d6547091c003
#
_cell.length_a   1.000
_cell.length_b   1.000
_cell.length_c   1.000
_cell.angle_alpha   90.00
_cell.angle_beta   90.00
_cell.angle_gamma   90.00
#
_symmetry.space_group_name_H-M   'P 1'
#
loop_
_entity.id
_entity.type
_entity.pdbx_description
1 polymer ?
#
loop_
_entity_poly.entity_id
_entity_poly.type
_entity_poly.pdbx_seq_one_letter_code
_entity_poly.pdbx_strand_id
1 'polypeptide(L)'
;MTKKNNTPVITESLIEYAKHIHSTYPSVSLILEPHAAGEVHEQLPFPVYTTPDDRDEATRLLGRKVDLTSTLGGDGTILHASSLFATTRNVPPILSFSMGTLGFLGEWKFKEYKRAFREVYMSGASDGYGSAHAGEHQAAASAPSTGSEAQSAEPSGWSSVRGKSMGSTRGARVLLRNRLKVGVFGPDGKRISGDGSSASAEGDVYAMNEVIIHRGRDPHLAIVEVYVGGRFLTEAVADGMIISTPTGSTAYSLSSGGSIVHPLVPSLLLTPICPRSLSFRPLVLPANTPITLRLSEKNRSREVEVSIDGKRRSRGVEVGMEVRVWGEEIRDKQGHWTGGVPSVVRGAVGAETTGEDHWVGGLNGLLKFNYPFGEET
;
A
#
# COMPACT_ATOMS: atom_id res chain seq x y z
N MET A 1 -9.30 -2.80 12.18
CA MET A 1 -10.31 -2.49 11.14
C MET A 1 -10.35 -1.00 10.89
N THR A 2 -10.39 -0.60 9.64
CA THR A 2 -10.49 0.80 9.22
C THR A 2 -11.74 0.98 8.36
N LYS A 3 -12.38 2.16 8.41
CA LYS A 3 -13.53 2.46 7.59
C LYS A 3 -13.47 3.88 7.03
N LYS A 4 -14.23 4.12 5.96
CA LYS A 4 -14.47 5.50 5.49
C LYS A 4 -15.29 6.25 6.54
N ASN A 5 -14.78 7.40 6.95
CA ASN A 5 -15.44 8.24 7.95
C ASN A 5 -16.73 8.88 7.44
N ASN A 6 -17.59 9.31 8.37
CA ASN A 6 -18.81 10.09 8.12
C ASN A 6 -19.79 9.44 7.11
N THR A 7 -19.91 8.11 7.13
CA THR A 7 -20.81 7.40 6.23
C THR A 7 -21.65 6.38 7.05
N PRO A 8 -22.91 6.70 7.41
CA PRO A 8 -23.74 5.85 8.29
C PRO A 8 -23.85 4.40 7.81
N VAL A 9 -24.09 4.19 6.52
CA VAL A 9 -24.20 2.84 5.93
C VAL A 9 -22.93 2.00 6.16
N ILE A 10 -21.75 2.64 6.12
CA ILE A 10 -20.49 1.95 6.38
C ILE A 10 -20.32 1.65 7.86
N THR A 11 -20.82 2.53 8.75
CA THR A 11 -20.82 2.28 10.18
C THR A 11 -21.71 1.08 10.55
N GLU A 12 -22.90 0.98 9.99
CA GLU A 12 -23.79 -0.18 10.15
C GLU A 12 -23.14 -1.47 9.65
N SER A 13 -22.50 -1.40 8.47
CA SER A 13 -21.77 -2.53 7.89
C SER A 13 -20.57 -2.96 8.77
N LEU A 14 -19.86 -2.02 9.39
CA LEU A 14 -18.80 -2.33 10.34
C LEU A 14 -19.34 -3.07 11.56
N ILE A 15 -20.49 -2.65 12.09
CA ILE A 15 -21.15 -3.31 13.23
C ILE A 15 -21.56 -4.75 12.84
N GLU A 16 -22.18 -4.92 11.67
CA GLU A 16 -22.57 -6.25 11.15
C GLU A 16 -21.34 -7.16 11.02
N TYR A 17 -20.27 -6.65 10.43
CA TYR A 17 -19.03 -7.38 10.23
C TYR A 17 -18.37 -7.75 11.55
N ALA A 18 -18.27 -6.82 12.49
CA ALA A 18 -17.70 -7.05 13.82
C ALA A 18 -18.47 -8.10 14.61
N LYS A 19 -19.82 -8.02 14.60
CA LYS A 19 -20.70 -9.01 15.27
C LYS A 19 -20.52 -10.40 14.66
N HIS A 20 -20.42 -10.49 13.34
CA HIS A 20 -20.19 -11.77 12.66
C HIS A 20 -18.84 -12.38 13.05
N ILE A 21 -17.76 -11.59 13.03
CA ILE A 21 -16.43 -12.11 13.39
C ILE A 21 -16.45 -12.59 14.83
N HIS A 22 -16.92 -11.78 15.76
CA HIS A 22 -16.93 -12.14 17.18
C HIS A 22 -17.75 -13.41 17.46
N SER A 23 -18.92 -13.57 16.83
CA SER A 23 -19.78 -14.74 17.05
C SER A 23 -19.27 -16.01 16.36
N THR A 24 -18.61 -15.89 15.20
CA THR A 24 -18.21 -17.03 14.39
C THR A 24 -16.76 -17.47 14.67
N TYR A 25 -15.90 -16.51 15.07
CA TYR A 25 -14.48 -16.72 15.28
C TYR A 25 -14.03 -16.19 16.65
N PRO A 26 -14.38 -16.86 17.75
CA PRO A 26 -14.20 -16.33 19.11
C PRO A 26 -12.74 -16.14 19.53
N SER A 27 -11.78 -16.73 18.81
CA SER A 27 -10.34 -16.51 19.00
C SER A 27 -9.82 -15.22 18.39
N VAL A 28 -10.62 -14.50 17.60
CA VAL A 28 -10.21 -13.27 16.91
C VAL A 28 -10.54 -12.06 17.76
N SER A 29 -9.54 -11.26 18.09
CA SER A 29 -9.70 -9.96 18.76
C SER A 29 -9.83 -8.84 17.72
N LEU A 30 -10.70 -7.86 17.99
CA LEU A 30 -10.95 -6.76 17.08
C LEU A 30 -10.28 -5.49 17.58
N ILE A 31 -9.41 -4.91 16.76
CA ILE A 31 -8.83 -3.58 16.98
C ILE A 31 -9.47 -2.61 15.97
N LEU A 32 -10.04 -1.53 16.46
CA LEU A 32 -10.63 -0.45 15.67
C LEU A 32 -9.77 0.81 15.82
N GLU A 33 -9.79 1.67 14.83
CA GLU A 33 -9.25 3.02 15.00
C GLU A 33 -10.09 3.79 16.04
N PRO A 34 -9.50 4.68 16.84
CA PRO A 34 -10.20 5.36 17.95
C PRO A 34 -11.52 6.03 17.52
N HIS A 35 -11.52 6.72 16.38
CA HIS A 35 -12.73 7.35 15.84
C HIS A 35 -13.82 6.32 15.50
N ALA A 36 -13.45 5.22 14.83
CA ALA A 36 -14.40 4.16 14.49
C ALA A 36 -14.93 3.44 15.73
N ALA A 37 -14.06 3.20 16.73
CA ALA A 37 -14.47 2.61 18.01
C ALA A 37 -15.47 3.51 18.75
N GLY A 38 -15.21 4.82 18.81
CA GLY A 38 -16.11 5.80 19.42
C GLY A 38 -17.52 5.81 18.81
N GLU A 39 -17.62 5.55 17.48
CA GLU A 39 -18.92 5.51 16.81
C GLU A 39 -19.72 4.21 17.07
N VAL A 40 -19.04 3.08 17.34
CA VAL A 40 -19.72 1.77 17.32
C VAL A 40 -19.70 1.00 18.64
N HIS A 41 -18.88 1.39 19.63
CA HIS A 41 -18.66 0.58 20.85
C HIS A 41 -19.93 0.34 21.64
N GLU A 42 -20.84 1.31 21.74
CA GLU A 42 -22.13 1.17 22.44
C GLU A 42 -23.09 0.19 21.76
N GLN A 43 -22.91 -0.07 20.47
CA GLN A 43 -23.75 -0.95 19.67
C GLN A 43 -23.20 -2.38 19.58
N LEU A 44 -22.01 -2.61 20.14
CA LEU A 44 -21.36 -3.92 20.16
C LEU A 44 -21.53 -4.57 21.55
N PRO A 45 -22.05 -5.81 21.63
CA PRO A 45 -22.25 -6.50 22.91
C PRO A 45 -20.96 -7.15 23.46
N PHE A 46 -19.80 -6.72 23.01
CA PHE A 46 -18.48 -7.24 23.38
C PHE A 46 -17.43 -6.11 23.30
N PRO A 47 -16.33 -6.23 24.05
CA PRO A 47 -15.29 -5.22 24.03
C PRO A 47 -14.51 -5.23 22.71
N VAL A 48 -14.10 -4.03 22.27
CA VAL A 48 -13.18 -3.82 21.16
C VAL A 48 -11.94 -3.10 21.68
N TYR A 49 -10.80 -3.37 21.04
CA TYR A 49 -9.56 -2.69 21.37
C TYR A 49 -9.36 -1.49 20.44
N THR A 50 -8.63 -0.49 20.89
CA THR A 50 -8.23 0.67 20.10
C THR A 50 -6.72 0.82 20.09
N THR A 51 -6.21 1.57 19.12
CA THR A 51 -4.81 2.01 19.12
C THR A 51 -4.62 3.16 20.11
N PRO A 52 -3.41 3.33 20.69
CA PRO A 52 -3.04 4.53 21.42
C PRO A 52 -3.18 5.79 20.54
N ASP A 53 -3.32 6.96 21.21
CA ASP A 53 -3.35 8.27 20.52
C ASP A 53 -1.97 8.65 19.97
N ASP A 54 -0.89 8.21 20.60
CA ASP A 54 0.46 8.41 20.10
C ASP A 54 0.68 7.58 18.85
N ARG A 55 1.03 8.25 17.74
CA ARG A 55 1.15 7.65 16.41
C ARG A 55 2.28 6.63 16.33
N ASP A 56 3.40 6.89 16.97
CA ASP A 56 4.58 6.00 16.90
C ASP A 56 4.34 4.74 17.72
N GLU A 57 3.69 4.90 18.88
CA GLU A 57 3.26 3.77 19.71
C GLU A 57 2.18 2.94 18.99
N ALA A 58 1.20 3.60 18.37
CA ALA A 58 0.16 2.94 17.58
C ALA A 58 0.77 2.12 16.43
N THR A 59 1.69 2.69 15.67
CA THR A 59 2.36 1.98 14.56
C THR A 59 3.16 0.76 15.05
N ARG A 60 3.90 0.90 16.15
CA ARG A 60 4.63 -0.23 16.76
C ARG A 60 3.70 -1.33 17.26
N LEU A 61 2.60 -0.95 17.89
CA LEU A 61 1.61 -1.90 18.39
C LEU A 61 0.92 -2.63 17.24
N LEU A 62 0.49 -1.91 16.20
CA LEU A 62 -0.14 -2.48 15.02
C LEU A 62 0.78 -3.47 14.32
N GLY A 63 2.04 -3.11 14.08
CA GLY A 63 3.04 -4.00 13.45
C GLY A 63 3.33 -5.29 14.22
N ARG A 64 3.04 -5.34 15.53
CA ARG A 64 3.28 -6.50 16.39
C ARG A 64 2.03 -7.33 16.69
N LYS A 65 0.84 -6.72 16.62
CA LYS A 65 -0.40 -7.31 17.12
C LYS A 65 -1.45 -7.59 16.05
N VAL A 66 -1.29 -7.02 14.85
CA VAL A 66 -2.28 -7.16 13.79
C VAL A 66 -1.85 -8.23 12.81
N ASP A 67 -2.70 -9.23 12.65
CA ASP A 67 -2.51 -10.35 11.72
C ASP A 67 -3.24 -10.12 10.39
N LEU A 68 -4.32 -9.36 10.41
CA LEU A 68 -5.13 -9.03 9.25
C LEU A 68 -5.71 -7.62 9.40
N THR A 69 -5.61 -6.81 8.38
CA THR A 69 -6.28 -5.52 8.30
C THR A 69 -7.51 -5.63 7.41
N SER A 70 -8.69 -5.27 7.94
CA SER A 70 -9.91 -5.19 7.14
C SER A 70 -10.31 -3.75 6.91
N THR A 71 -10.66 -3.40 5.67
CA THR A 71 -11.08 -2.05 5.30
C THR A 71 -12.50 -2.05 4.72
N LEU A 72 -13.31 -1.07 5.12
CA LEU A 72 -14.66 -0.84 4.60
C LEU A 72 -14.71 0.53 3.93
N GLY A 73 -14.68 0.55 2.60
CA GLY A 73 -14.65 1.79 1.82
C GLY A 73 -14.08 1.60 0.43
N GLY A 74 -13.60 2.67 -0.17
CA GLY A 74 -12.90 2.67 -1.48
C GLY A 74 -11.38 2.68 -1.33
N ASP A 75 -10.70 2.92 -2.46
CA ASP A 75 -9.23 2.92 -2.54
C ASP A 75 -8.55 3.83 -1.52
N GLY A 76 -9.12 5.02 -1.24
CA GLY A 76 -8.59 5.92 -0.20
C GLY A 76 -8.59 5.30 1.21
N THR A 77 -9.54 4.40 1.54
CA THR A 77 -9.55 3.70 2.83
C THR A 77 -8.45 2.64 2.89
N ILE A 78 -8.17 1.99 1.76
CA ILE A 78 -7.08 1.01 1.64
C ILE A 78 -5.72 1.71 1.77
N LEU A 79 -5.54 2.85 1.11
CA LEU A 79 -4.34 3.68 1.26
C LEU A 79 -4.15 4.15 2.70
N HIS A 80 -5.24 4.58 3.36
CA HIS A 80 -5.19 4.94 4.77
C HIS A 80 -4.73 3.77 5.64
N ALA A 81 -5.30 2.57 5.44
CA ALA A 81 -4.90 1.37 6.15
C ALA A 81 -3.42 1.02 5.92
N SER A 82 -2.95 1.07 4.66
CA SER A 82 -1.54 0.87 4.34
C SER A 82 -0.63 1.88 5.04
N SER A 83 -1.07 3.14 5.13
CA SER A 83 -0.29 4.22 5.78
C SER A 83 -0.11 4.08 7.29
N LEU A 84 -0.90 3.23 7.95
CA LEU A 84 -0.70 2.86 9.36
C LEU A 84 0.60 2.05 9.55
N PHE A 85 1.09 1.45 8.47
CA PHE A 85 2.32 0.65 8.41
C PHE A 85 3.43 1.34 7.59
N ALA A 86 3.33 2.65 7.38
CA ALA A 86 4.27 3.40 6.52
C ALA A 86 5.72 3.43 7.04
N THR A 87 5.98 3.07 8.28
CA THR A 87 7.33 3.02 8.87
C THR A 87 7.79 1.59 9.16
N THR A 88 7.01 0.58 8.79
CA THR A 88 7.35 -0.83 9.00
C THR A 88 7.50 -1.58 7.69
N ARG A 89 8.40 -2.57 7.64
CA ARG A 89 8.51 -3.49 6.51
C ARG A 89 7.37 -4.50 6.49
N ASN A 90 7.00 -5.01 7.64
CA ASN A 90 5.96 -6.02 7.78
C ASN A 90 4.58 -5.37 7.77
N VAL A 91 3.84 -5.56 6.70
CA VAL A 91 2.45 -5.12 6.56
C VAL A 91 1.56 -6.36 6.62
N PRO A 92 0.60 -6.41 7.55
CA PRO A 92 -0.36 -7.51 7.55
C PRO A 92 -1.22 -7.48 6.28
N PRO A 93 -1.74 -8.63 5.81
CA PRO A 93 -2.63 -8.66 4.67
C PRO A 93 -3.80 -7.70 4.83
N ILE A 94 -4.18 -7.08 3.72
CA ILE A 94 -5.33 -6.18 3.68
C ILE A 94 -6.47 -6.87 2.94
N LEU A 95 -7.56 -7.13 3.67
CA LEU A 95 -8.84 -7.58 3.13
C LEU A 95 -9.76 -6.38 3.02
N SER A 96 -10.08 -5.98 1.80
CA SER A 96 -10.82 -4.74 1.52
C SER A 96 -12.21 -5.01 0.97
N PHE A 97 -13.20 -4.29 1.52
CA PHE A 97 -14.60 -4.37 1.11
C PHE A 97 -15.05 -3.05 0.51
N SER A 98 -15.44 -3.09 -0.78
CA SER A 98 -16.11 -1.99 -1.44
C SER A 98 -17.58 -1.96 -1.05
N MET A 99 -18.08 -0.75 -0.77
CA MET A 99 -19.49 -0.49 -0.44
C MET A 99 -20.32 -0.07 -1.65
N GLY A 100 -19.68 0.11 -2.79
CA GLY A 100 -20.33 0.55 -4.05
C GLY A 100 -19.60 -0.03 -5.26
N THR A 101 -19.09 0.85 -6.12
CA THR A 101 -18.23 0.44 -7.25
C THR A 101 -16.90 -0.09 -6.72
N LEU A 102 -16.38 -1.12 -7.37
CA LEU A 102 -15.03 -1.60 -7.09
C LEU A 102 -14.02 -0.53 -7.53
N GLY A 103 -12.95 -0.38 -6.73
CA GLY A 103 -11.80 0.44 -7.10
C GLY A 103 -10.69 -0.41 -7.73
N PHE A 104 -9.52 0.20 -7.92
CA PHE A 104 -8.33 -0.51 -8.40
C PHE A 104 -7.63 -1.34 -7.32
N LEU A 105 -7.88 -1.04 -6.05
CA LEU A 105 -7.19 -1.65 -4.94
C LEU A 105 -7.99 -2.75 -4.25
N GLY A 106 -9.30 -2.70 -4.30
CA GLY A 106 -10.20 -3.65 -3.61
C GLY A 106 -11.07 -4.44 -4.57
N GLU A 107 -11.15 -5.76 -4.38
CA GLU A 107 -11.89 -6.67 -5.26
C GLU A 107 -13.15 -7.26 -4.64
N TRP A 108 -13.31 -7.19 -3.30
CA TRP A 108 -14.45 -7.76 -2.62
C TRP A 108 -15.58 -6.75 -2.43
N LYS A 109 -16.79 -7.14 -2.75
CA LYS A 109 -17.98 -6.38 -2.34
C LYS A 109 -18.37 -6.74 -0.91
N PHE A 110 -18.87 -5.78 -0.14
CA PHE A 110 -19.22 -6.03 1.27
C PHE A 110 -20.19 -7.20 1.45
N LYS A 111 -21.17 -7.39 0.57
CA LYS A 111 -22.09 -8.53 0.62
C LYS A 111 -21.42 -9.91 0.68
N GLU A 112 -20.15 -10.01 0.32
CA GLU A 112 -19.36 -11.26 0.32
C GLU A 112 -18.46 -11.40 1.56
N TYR A 113 -18.59 -10.52 2.57
CA TYR A 113 -17.65 -10.44 3.69
C TYR A 113 -17.49 -11.75 4.47
N LYS A 114 -18.58 -12.52 4.64
CA LYS A 114 -18.56 -13.81 5.34
C LYS A 114 -17.67 -14.81 4.62
N ARG A 115 -17.79 -14.87 3.29
CA ARG A 115 -16.99 -15.75 2.45
C ARG A 115 -15.54 -15.29 2.43
N ALA A 116 -15.29 -14.01 2.19
CA ALA A 116 -13.95 -13.45 2.08
C ALA A 116 -13.15 -13.62 3.38
N PHE A 117 -13.75 -13.31 4.53
CA PHE A 117 -13.10 -13.51 5.83
C PHE A 117 -12.83 -14.98 6.11
N ARG A 118 -13.80 -15.86 5.81
CA ARG A 118 -13.62 -17.31 5.96
C ARG A 118 -12.46 -17.83 5.11
N GLU A 119 -12.35 -17.41 3.85
CA GLU A 119 -11.24 -17.82 2.97
C GLU A 119 -9.88 -17.44 3.57
N VAL A 120 -9.73 -16.20 4.08
CA VAL A 120 -8.50 -15.76 4.73
C VAL A 120 -8.24 -16.55 6.01
N TYR A 121 -9.23 -16.65 6.90
CA TYR A 121 -9.10 -17.33 8.18
C TYR A 121 -8.71 -18.80 8.02
N MET A 122 -9.29 -19.49 7.03
CA MET A 122 -9.05 -20.90 6.73
C MET A 122 -7.81 -21.17 5.88
N SER A 123 -7.21 -20.13 5.29
CA SER A 123 -6.00 -20.26 4.47
C SER A 123 -4.78 -20.70 5.27
N GLY A 124 -4.85 -20.63 6.56
CA GLY A 124 -3.95 -21.25 7.52
C GLY A 124 -2.47 -20.93 7.39
N ALA A 125 -1.85 -20.88 8.52
CA ALA A 125 -0.44 -20.54 8.71
C ALA A 125 0.56 -21.63 8.31
N SER A 126 0.13 -22.80 7.80
CA SER A 126 1.07 -23.84 7.38
C SER A 126 1.92 -23.42 6.17
N ASP A 127 1.46 -22.40 5.47
CA ASP A 127 2.11 -21.92 4.28
C ASP A 127 2.62 -20.48 4.48
N GLY A 128 3.44 -20.26 5.44
CA GLY A 128 4.04 -18.95 5.66
C GLY A 128 4.40 -18.23 4.35
N TYR A 129 4.79 -16.99 4.40
CA TYR A 129 5.11 -16.10 3.26
C TYR A 129 5.74 -16.77 2.01
N GLY A 130 6.26 -17.99 2.13
CA GLY A 130 6.88 -18.78 1.05
C GLY A 130 5.89 -19.52 0.13
N SER A 131 4.71 -19.92 0.59
CA SER A 131 3.80 -20.73 -0.23
C SER A 131 2.70 -19.92 -0.92
N ALA A 132 2.49 -18.68 -0.56
CA ALA A 132 1.58 -17.79 -1.28
C ALA A 132 1.94 -17.59 -2.77
N HIS A 133 3.14 -18.02 -3.18
CA HIS A 133 3.67 -17.92 -4.54
C HIS A 133 4.11 -19.23 -5.18
N ALA A 134 3.90 -20.37 -4.54
CA ALA A 134 4.21 -21.69 -5.12
C ALA A 134 3.15 -22.17 -6.13
N GLY A 135 2.49 -21.28 -6.84
CA GLY A 135 1.55 -21.57 -7.93
C GLY A 135 2.22 -21.80 -9.29
N GLU A 136 3.55 -21.89 -9.37
CA GLU A 136 4.25 -22.26 -10.62
C GLU A 136 5.25 -23.38 -10.34
N HIS A 137 4.87 -24.57 -10.79
CA HIS A 137 5.70 -25.75 -11.05
C HIS A 137 6.70 -26.19 -9.97
N GLN A 138 6.34 -27.22 -9.21
CA GLN A 138 7.18 -28.42 -9.14
C GLN A 138 6.40 -29.59 -8.51
N ALA A 139 6.22 -30.62 -9.33
CA ALA A 139 5.90 -31.96 -8.87
C ALA A 139 7.18 -32.62 -8.35
N ALA A 140 7.01 -33.40 -7.27
CA ALA A 140 7.87 -34.47 -6.78
C ALA A 140 9.25 -34.13 -6.22
N ALA A 141 9.39 -34.30 -4.89
CA ALA A 141 10.27 -35.36 -4.35
C ALA A 141 10.15 -35.43 -2.84
N SER A 142 9.75 -36.60 -2.38
CA SER A 142 9.73 -37.05 -1.00
C SER A 142 11.12 -37.35 -0.49
N ALA A 143 11.51 -36.89 0.71
CA ALA A 143 12.30 -37.64 1.67
C ALA A 143 12.36 -36.95 3.04
N PRO A 144 12.32 -37.67 4.16
CA PRO A 144 12.31 -37.10 5.50
C PRO A 144 13.73 -36.87 6.00
N SER A 145 13.97 -35.74 6.62
CA SER A 145 15.18 -35.56 7.45
C SER A 145 14.82 -35.05 8.85
N THR A 146 15.29 -35.79 9.78
CA THR A 146 15.34 -35.68 11.22
C THR A 146 15.89 -34.35 11.74
N GLY A 147 15.21 -33.84 12.75
CA GLY A 147 15.70 -33.13 13.94
C GLY A 147 16.79 -32.06 13.85
N SER A 148 16.43 -30.82 14.03
CA SER A 148 17.22 -29.86 14.79
C SER A 148 16.28 -28.79 15.39
N GLU A 149 16.51 -28.49 16.66
CA GLU A 149 15.78 -27.56 17.49
C GLU A 149 15.74 -26.15 16.80
N ALA A 150 14.58 -25.77 16.34
CA ALA A 150 14.34 -24.43 15.81
C ALA A 150 14.17 -23.45 16.96
N GLN A 151 15.12 -22.52 17.11
CA GLN A 151 14.93 -21.30 17.90
C GLN A 151 13.64 -20.63 17.45
N SER A 152 12.77 -20.34 18.41
CA SER A 152 11.47 -19.71 18.22
C SER A 152 11.63 -18.30 17.64
N ALA A 153 11.62 -18.16 16.32
CA ALA A 153 11.38 -16.90 15.68
C ALA A 153 9.99 -16.41 16.09
N GLU A 154 9.87 -15.17 16.56
CA GLU A 154 8.56 -14.57 16.84
C GLU A 154 7.67 -14.70 15.59
N PRO A 155 6.42 -15.19 15.73
CA PRO A 155 5.56 -15.42 14.58
C PRO A 155 5.30 -14.12 13.83
N SER A 156 5.57 -14.11 12.53
CA SER A 156 5.14 -13.01 11.65
C SER A 156 3.61 -12.93 11.65
N GLY A 157 3.03 -11.76 11.37
CA GLY A 157 1.58 -11.54 11.38
C GLY A 157 0.76 -12.60 10.61
N TRP A 158 1.33 -13.20 9.57
CA TRP A 158 0.73 -14.32 8.84
C TRP A 158 0.73 -15.64 9.62
N SER A 159 1.74 -15.91 10.40
CA SER A 159 1.85 -17.18 11.13
C SER A 159 0.87 -17.30 12.28
N SER A 160 0.23 -16.20 12.69
CA SER A 160 -0.78 -16.20 13.75
C SER A 160 -2.21 -16.40 13.23
N VAL A 161 -2.47 -16.19 11.94
CA VAL A 161 -3.77 -16.52 11.29
C VAL A 161 -3.86 -18.04 11.14
N ARG A 162 -4.00 -18.74 12.24
CA ARG A 162 -4.05 -20.21 12.28
C ARG A 162 -5.45 -20.71 11.98
N GLY A 163 -5.68 -21.09 10.73
CA GLY A 163 -6.86 -21.84 10.32
C GLY A 163 -6.51 -23.27 9.90
N LYS A 164 -7.50 -24.12 9.78
CA LYS A 164 -7.32 -25.42 9.12
C LYS A 164 -7.09 -25.16 7.64
N SER A 165 -6.01 -25.64 7.07
CA SER A 165 -5.74 -25.55 5.64
C SER A 165 -6.91 -26.14 4.85
N MET A 166 -7.39 -25.38 3.85
CA MET A 166 -8.41 -25.87 2.91
C MET A 166 -7.80 -26.58 1.70
N GLY A 167 -6.50 -26.84 1.74
CA GLY A 167 -5.71 -27.33 0.61
C GLY A 167 -5.19 -26.20 -0.29
N SER A 168 -4.13 -26.46 -1.03
CA SER A 168 -3.43 -25.47 -1.88
C SER A 168 -4.31 -24.79 -2.92
N THR A 169 -5.41 -25.43 -3.35
CA THR A 169 -6.35 -24.89 -4.35
C THR A 169 -7.45 -24.00 -3.76
N ARG A 170 -7.58 -23.92 -2.44
CA ARG A 170 -8.64 -23.17 -1.74
C ARG A 170 -8.13 -22.08 -0.80
N GLY A 171 -6.83 -21.80 -0.83
CA GLY A 171 -6.25 -20.72 -0.06
C GLY A 171 -6.68 -19.34 -0.56
N ALA A 172 -6.67 -18.35 0.32
CA ALA A 172 -6.85 -16.96 -0.09
C ALA A 172 -5.72 -16.55 -1.04
N ARG A 173 -6.07 -15.89 -2.12
CA ARG A 173 -5.10 -15.35 -3.06
C ARG A 173 -4.65 -13.98 -2.59
N VAL A 174 -3.38 -13.69 -2.75
CA VAL A 174 -2.77 -12.43 -2.33
C VAL A 174 -1.99 -11.83 -3.50
N LEU A 175 -2.29 -10.56 -3.80
CA LEU A 175 -1.47 -9.74 -4.67
C LEU A 175 -0.52 -8.93 -3.79
N LEU A 176 0.78 -9.13 -3.96
CA LEU A 176 1.78 -8.35 -3.26
C LEU A 176 2.05 -7.05 -4.04
N ARG A 177 1.66 -5.92 -3.45
CA ARG A 177 1.86 -4.60 -4.05
C ARG A 177 3.19 -4.02 -3.58
N ASN A 178 3.99 -3.56 -4.54
CA ASN A 178 5.25 -2.87 -4.25
C ASN A 178 5.00 -1.52 -3.59
N ARG A 179 5.94 -1.07 -2.75
CA ARG A 179 5.96 0.27 -2.18
C ARG A 179 7.19 1.04 -2.66
N LEU A 180 7.12 2.35 -2.56
CA LEU A 180 8.27 3.23 -2.60
C LEU A 180 8.87 3.31 -1.20
N LYS A 181 10.18 3.38 -1.13
CA LYS A 181 10.96 3.73 0.03
C LYS A 181 11.44 5.16 -0.13
N VAL A 182 11.15 6.03 0.84
CA VAL A 182 11.33 7.48 0.73
C VAL A 182 12.22 8.00 1.85
N GLY A 183 13.17 8.87 1.51
CA GLY A 183 13.97 9.63 2.46
C GLY A 183 14.12 11.08 2.03
N VAL A 184 14.14 12.00 2.99
CA VAL A 184 14.47 13.40 2.78
C VAL A 184 15.84 13.67 3.37
N PHE A 185 16.70 14.39 2.64
CA PHE A 185 18.08 14.63 3.00
C PHE A 185 18.41 16.12 2.91
N GLY A 186 19.19 16.60 3.85
CA GLY A 186 19.72 17.97 3.84
C GLY A 186 20.82 18.17 2.79
N PRO A 187 21.25 19.42 2.58
CA PRO A 187 22.36 19.74 1.68
C PRO A 187 23.67 19.09 2.11
N ASP A 188 23.81 18.77 3.40
CA ASP A 188 24.95 18.03 3.97
C ASP A 188 24.89 16.52 3.74
N GLY A 189 23.86 16.03 3.04
CA GLY A 189 23.62 14.62 2.77
C GLY A 189 23.09 13.83 3.97
N LYS A 190 22.85 14.46 5.12
CA LYS A 190 22.26 13.82 6.27
C LYS A 190 20.76 13.69 6.10
N ARG A 191 20.23 12.56 6.59
CA ARG A 191 18.80 12.33 6.58
C ARG A 191 18.10 13.29 7.56
N ILE A 192 17.02 13.89 7.09
CA ILE A 192 16.16 14.73 7.91
C ILE A 192 15.03 13.86 8.43
N SER A 193 14.99 13.75 9.75
CA SER A 193 13.91 13.05 10.46
C SER A 193 12.56 13.72 10.19
N GLY A 194 11.47 12.92 10.15
CA GLY A 194 10.12 13.45 10.04
C GLY A 194 9.74 14.28 11.26
N ASP A 195 8.75 15.08 11.15
CA ASP A 195 7.94 15.91 12.06
C ASP A 195 8.31 16.10 13.55
N GLY A 196 9.59 16.07 13.92
CA GLY A 196 10.03 16.53 15.26
C GLY A 196 9.59 15.67 16.45
N SER A 197 8.90 14.57 16.27
CA SER A 197 8.65 13.59 17.31
C SER A 197 9.84 12.66 17.48
N SER A 198 10.26 12.55 18.71
CA SER A 198 11.48 11.91 19.20
C SER A 198 11.76 10.51 18.65
N ALA A 199 13.03 10.25 18.38
CA ALA A 199 13.73 8.95 18.47
C ALA A 199 13.41 7.80 17.50
N SER A 200 12.29 7.75 16.77
CA SER A 200 12.05 6.71 15.74
C SER A 200 12.34 7.18 14.30
N ALA A 201 12.86 8.36 14.15
CA ALA A 201 12.91 9.13 12.91
C ALA A 201 14.06 8.80 11.95
N GLU A 202 14.87 7.79 12.23
CA GLU A 202 15.91 7.29 11.29
C GLU A 202 15.36 6.30 10.26
N GLY A 203 14.09 5.94 10.37
CA GLY A 203 13.45 4.95 9.52
C GLY A 203 13.04 5.48 8.14
N ASP A 204 12.96 4.57 7.20
CA ASP A 204 12.37 4.84 5.89
C ASP A 204 10.86 5.01 6.01
N VAL A 205 10.28 5.89 5.18
CA VAL A 205 8.84 6.00 5.00
C VAL A 205 8.47 5.28 3.70
N TYR A 206 7.43 4.48 3.76
CA TYR A 206 6.96 3.70 2.62
C TYR A 206 5.66 4.27 2.07
N ALA A 207 5.57 4.36 0.73
CA ALA A 207 4.37 4.77 0.02
C ALA A 207 3.86 3.65 -0.89
N MET A 208 2.55 3.41 -0.89
CA MET A 208 1.93 2.42 -1.77
C MET A 208 1.60 3.00 -3.16
N ASN A 209 1.19 4.26 -3.23
CA ASN A 209 0.91 4.93 -4.50
C ASN A 209 2.09 5.79 -4.96
N GLU A 210 2.33 6.92 -4.28
CA GLU A 210 3.26 7.92 -4.80
C GLU A 210 3.87 8.84 -3.73
N VAL A 211 4.96 9.46 -4.15
CA VAL A 211 5.56 10.64 -3.51
C VAL A 211 5.46 11.80 -4.47
N ILE A 212 5.04 12.95 -3.98
CA ILE A 212 4.85 14.15 -4.77
C ILE A 212 5.70 15.27 -4.17
N ILE A 213 6.43 15.98 -5.03
CA ILE A 213 6.97 17.32 -4.74
C ILE A 213 6.12 18.31 -5.52
N HIS A 214 5.60 19.35 -4.87
CA HIS A 214 4.72 20.31 -5.49
C HIS A 214 5.00 21.73 -4.99
N ARG A 215 4.89 22.73 -5.86
CA ARG A 215 5.07 24.15 -5.51
C ARG A 215 4.07 24.68 -4.48
N GLY A 216 3.03 23.93 -4.18
CA GLY A 216 1.98 24.33 -3.24
C GLY A 216 1.22 25.56 -3.72
N ARG A 217 1.10 26.56 -2.84
CA ARG A 217 0.42 27.82 -3.12
C ARG A 217 1.30 28.87 -3.80
N ASP A 218 2.58 28.57 -3.98
CA ASP A 218 3.50 29.49 -4.61
C ASP A 218 3.14 29.69 -6.09
N PRO A 219 3.10 30.93 -6.61
CA PRO A 219 2.77 31.20 -8.01
C PRO A 219 3.91 30.81 -8.97
N HIS A 220 5.12 30.64 -8.48
CA HIS A 220 6.27 30.28 -9.31
C HIS A 220 6.36 28.75 -9.47
N LEU A 221 6.71 28.31 -10.68
CA LEU A 221 6.99 26.90 -10.94
C LEU A 221 8.18 26.42 -10.10
N ALA A 222 8.12 25.19 -9.65
CA ALA A 222 9.24 24.53 -9.02
C ALA A 222 10.33 24.22 -10.05
N ILE A 223 11.59 24.43 -9.65
CA ILE A 223 12.78 24.04 -10.43
C ILE A 223 13.46 22.91 -9.67
N VAL A 224 13.37 21.71 -10.22
CA VAL A 224 13.82 20.47 -9.59
C VAL A 224 14.86 19.79 -10.45
N GLU A 225 16.05 19.57 -9.88
CA GLU A 225 17.07 18.73 -10.49
C GLU A 225 16.71 17.27 -10.29
N VAL A 226 16.68 16.52 -11.38
CA VAL A 226 16.32 15.10 -11.42
C VAL A 226 17.55 14.26 -11.66
N TYR A 227 17.80 13.31 -10.78
CA TYR A 227 18.87 12.32 -10.91
C TYR A 227 18.26 10.92 -10.94
N VAL A 228 18.76 10.08 -11.85
CA VAL A 228 18.33 8.68 -12.03
C VAL A 228 19.56 7.78 -11.93
N GLY A 229 19.55 6.82 -11.02
CA GLY A 229 20.71 5.95 -10.78
C GLY A 229 21.96 6.74 -10.37
N GLY A 230 21.81 7.86 -9.68
CA GLY A 230 22.90 8.76 -9.26
C GLY A 230 23.43 9.67 -10.37
N ARG A 231 22.89 9.60 -11.60
CA ARG A 231 23.29 10.45 -12.73
C ARG A 231 22.29 11.58 -12.94
N PHE A 232 22.79 12.79 -13.14
CA PHE A 232 21.94 13.91 -13.53
C PHE A 232 21.22 13.63 -14.84
N LEU A 233 19.90 13.73 -14.83
CA LEU A 233 19.06 13.54 -15.99
C LEU A 233 18.67 14.88 -16.60
N THR A 234 18.07 15.77 -15.81
CA THR A 234 17.56 17.05 -16.29
C THR A 234 17.24 17.99 -15.12
N GLU A 235 17.03 19.27 -15.43
CA GLU A 235 16.40 20.24 -14.55
C GLU A 235 14.96 20.45 -15.03
N ALA A 236 14.01 20.01 -14.23
CA ALA A 236 12.58 20.10 -14.50
C ALA A 236 12.04 21.45 -14.00
N VAL A 237 11.29 22.17 -14.84
CA VAL A 237 10.52 23.34 -14.47
C VAL A 237 9.05 23.02 -14.63
N ALA A 238 8.34 22.81 -13.51
CA ALA A 238 6.99 22.26 -13.50
C ALA A 238 6.23 22.72 -12.24
N ASP A 239 4.92 22.43 -12.19
CA ASP A 239 4.15 22.57 -10.93
C ASP A 239 4.64 21.60 -9.86
N GLY A 240 5.18 20.47 -10.27
CA GLY A 240 5.73 19.45 -9.40
C GLY A 240 6.19 18.20 -10.14
N MET A 241 6.57 17.19 -9.35
CA MET A 241 7.02 15.89 -9.81
C MET A 241 6.37 14.79 -8.98
N ILE A 242 5.94 13.73 -9.64
CA ILE A 242 5.39 12.52 -9.02
C ILE A 242 6.36 11.37 -9.25
N ILE A 243 6.71 10.65 -8.19
CA ILE A 243 7.31 9.33 -8.29
C ILE A 243 6.29 8.33 -7.78
N SER A 244 5.84 7.40 -8.62
CA SER A 244 4.81 6.43 -8.25
C SER A 244 5.22 4.99 -8.48
N THR A 245 4.53 4.09 -7.77
CA THR A 245 4.55 2.65 -7.99
C THR A 245 3.66 2.30 -9.18
N PRO A 246 3.71 1.06 -9.68
CA PRO A 246 2.71 0.55 -10.63
C PRO A 246 1.27 0.66 -10.07
N THR A 247 1.06 0.41 -8.79
CA THR A 247 -0.24 0.62 -8.13
C THR A 247 -0.69 2.08 -8.22
N GLY A 248 0.21 3.02 -7.94
CA GLY A 248 -0.06 4.47 -8.04
C GLY A 248 -0.16 5.00 -9.48
N SER A 249 0.15 4.17 -10.50
CA SER A 249 0.04 4.58 -11.90
C SER A 249 -1.39 4.93 -12.32
N THR A 250 -2.38 4.40 -11.61
CA THR A 250 -3.81 4.69 -11.82
C THR A 250 -4.36 5.79 -10.88
N ALA A 251 -3.49 6.41 -10.06
CA ALA A 251 -3.81 7.53 -9.18
C ALA A 251 -3.44 8.88 -9.80
N TYR A 252 -2.78 9.76 -9.07
CA TYR A 252 -2.48 11.11 -9.56
C TYR A 252 -1.51 11.12 -10.76
N SER A 253 -0.62 10.14 -10.86
CA SER A 253 0.24 9.98 -12.04
C SER A 253 -0.58 9.86 -13.33
N LEU A 254 -1.70 9.12 -13.33
CA LEU A 254 -2.60 9.01 -14.48
C LEU A 254 -3.15 10.37 -14.90
N SER A 255 -3.68 11.13 -13.96
CA SER A 255 -4.24 12.47 -14.22
C SER A 255 -3.19 13.47 -14.72
N SER A 256 -1.92 13.23 -14.41
CA SER A 256 -0.78 14.02 -14.87
C SER A 256 -0.18 13.50 -16.19
N GLY A 257 -0.86 12.58 -16.88
CA GLY A 257 -0.44 12.03 -18.17
C GLY A 257 0.58 10.88 -18.06
N GLY A 258 0.72 10.27 -16.89
CA GLY A 258 1.54 9.07 -16.67
C GLY A 258 0.95 7.84 -17.35
N SER A 259 1.80 6.87 -17.65
CA SER A 259 1.39 5.58 -18.21
C SER A 259 0.75 4.69 -17.16
N ILE A 260 -0.25 3.91 -17.56
CA ILE A 260 -0.82 2.85 -16.74
C ILE A 260 0.16 1.66 -16.75
N VAL A 261 0.50 1.16 -15.58
CA VAL A 261 1.43 0.03 -15.42
C VAL A 261 0.78 -1.05 -14.58
N HIS A 262 0.88 -2.29 -15.06
CA HIS A 262 0.36 -3.45 -14.33
C HIS A 262 1.06 -3.61 -12.97
N PRO A 263 0.32 -3.90 -11.87
CA PRO A 263 0.89 -3.98 -10.52
C PRO A 263 2.04 -4.97 -10.33
N LEU A 264 2.11 -5.99 -11.18
CA LEU A 264 3.18 -7.00 -11.13
C LEU A 264 4.47 -6.59 -11.86
N VAL A 265 4.48 -5.46 -12.59
CA VAL A 265 5.70 -4.97 -13.27
C VAL A 265 6.57 -4.20 -12.26
N PRO A 266 7.75 -4.71 -11.90
CA PRO A 266 8.62 -4.07 -10.90
C PRO A 266 9.25 -2.79 -11.48
N SER A 267 8.56 -1.67 -11.33
CA SER A 267 8.96 -0.38 -11.92
C SER A 267 8.67 0.80 -11.00
N LEU A 268 9.29 1.92 -11.30
CA LEU A 268 9.00 3.26 -10.78
C LEU A 268 8.56 4.15 -11.94
N LEU A 269 7.58 4.99 -11.71
CA LEU A 269 7.16 5.99 -12.67
C LEU A 269 7.60 7.37 -12.19
N LEU A 270 8.21 8.14 -13.08
CA LEU A 270 8.53 9.55 -12.88
C LEU A 270 7.65 10.39 -13.79
N THR A 271 6.71 11.11 -13.22
CA THR A 271 5.70 11.88 -13.96
C THR A 271 5.77 13.36 -13.57
N PRO A 272 6.06 14.27 -14.51
CA PRO A 272 6.01 15.70 -14.24
C PRO A 272 4.56 16.20 -14.16
N ILE A 273 4.31 17.17 -13.29
CA ILE A 273 3.01 17.85 -13.19
C ILE A 273 3.11 19.16 -13.96
N CYS A 274 2.33 19.32 -15.04
CA CYS A 274 2.30 20.53 -15.87
C CYS A 274 3.70 21.08 -16.18
N PRO A 275 4.61 20.31 -16.80
CA PRO A 275 5.96 20.77 -17.09
C PRO A 275 5.93 21.90 -18.13
N ARG A 276 6.80 22.90 -17.94
CA ARG A 276 6.98 23.98 -18.91
C ARG A 276 7.47 23.47 -20.27
N SER A 277 8.33 22.44 -20.24
CA SER A 277 8.83 21.83 -21.48
C SER A 277 7.87 20.76 -21.97
N LEU A 278 7.37 20.91 -23.19
CA LEU A 278 6.47 19.95 -23.82
C LEU A 278 7.14 18.62 -24.20
N SER A 279 8.47 18.54 -24.20
CA SER A 279 9.22 17.32 -24.47
C SER A 279 9.45 16.46 -23.20
N PHE A 280 9.19 16.99 -22.00
CA PHE A 280 9.33 16.21 -20.79
C PHE A 280 8.14 15.25 -20.65
N ARG A 281 8.40 13.98 -20.91
CA ARG A 281 7.40 12.92 -20.84
C ARG A 281 7.57 12.07 -19.59
N PRO A 282 6.52 11.44 -19.09
CA PRO A 282 6.64 10.44 -18.03
C PRO A 282 7.61 9.33 -18.41
N LEU A 283 8.40 8.88 -17.43
CA LEU A 283 9.37 7.80 -17.59
C LEU A 283 8.96 6.60 -16.74
N VAL A 284 9.13 5.41 -17.29
CA VAL A 284 9.03 4.14 -16.56
C VAL A 284 10.44 3.59 -16.38
N LEU A 285 10.85 3.38 -15.13
CA LEU A 285 12.20 2.99 -14.75
C LEU A 285 12.14 1.67 -13.95
N PRO A 286 13.21 0.85 -13.96
CA PRO A 286 13.27 -0.32 -13.10
C PRO A 286 13.13 0.04 -11.63
N ALA A 287 12.45 -0.79 -10.84
CA ALA A 287 12.17 -0.53 -9.41
C ALA A 287 13.45 -0.35 -8.57
N ASN A 288 14.55 -0.98 -8.96
CA ASN A 288 15.84 -0.89 -8.27
C ASN A 288 16.67 0.35 -8.68
N THR A 289 16.13 1.23 -9.51
CA THR A 289 16.83 2.45 -9.95
C THR A 289 16.46 3.60 -9.03
N PRO A 290 17.37 4.11 -8.17
CA PRO A 290 17.07 5.23 -7.28
C PRO A 290 16.81 6.52 -8.07
N ILE A 291 15.80 7.26 -7.65
CA ILE A 291 15.47 8.58 -8.18
C ILE A 291 15.74 9.60 -7.07
N THR A 292 16.50 10.66 -7.39
CA THR A 292 16.72 11.78 -6.47
C THR A 292 16.16 13.05 -7.10
N LEU A 293 15.33 13.74 -6.34
CA LEU A 293 14.78 15.05 -6.68
C LEU A 293 15.40 16.07 -5.73
N ARG A 294 16.19 17.00 -6.25
CA ARG A 294 16.81 18.10 -5.50
C ARG A 294 16.15 19.42 -5.85
N LEU A 295 15.76 20.21 -4.87
CA LEU A 295 15.28 21.56 -5.14
C LEU A 295 16.47 22.43 -5.56
N SER A 296 16.39 22.95 -6.81
CA SER A 296 17.48 23.71 -7.42
C SER A 296 17.70 25.05 -6.71
N GLU A 297 18.96 25.52 -6.64
CA GLU A 297 19.32 26.86 -6.16
C GLU A 297 18.69 27.99 -6.99
N LYS A 298 18.28 27.70 -8.22
CA LYS A 298 17.58 28.65 -9.09
C LYS A 298 16.10 28.79 -8.73
N ASN A 299 15.57 27.98 -7.79
CA ASN A 299 14.17 28.04 -7.41
C ASN A 299 13.88 29.37 -6.72
N ARG A 300 12.75 30.01 -7.08
CA ARG A 300 12.34 31.27 -6.48
C ARG A 300 11.71 31.09 -5.12
N SER A 301 10.95 30.01 -4.94
CA SER A 301 10.42 29.61 -3.64
C SER A 301 11.52 28.96 -2.83
N ARG A 302 11.58 29.29 -1.54
CA ARG A 302 12.55 28.69 -0.63
C ARG A 302 12.25 27.24 -0.27
N GLU A 303 10.96 26.86 -0.40
CA GLU A 303 10.46 25.57 0.01
C GLU A 303 9.40 25.07 -0.99
N VAL A 304 9.34 23.76 -1.21
CA VAL A 304 8.26 23.06 -1.93
C VAL A 304 7.61 22.04 -1.02
N GLU A 305 6.34 21.77 -1.24
CA GLU A 305 5.57 20.79 -0.48
C GLU A 305 5.95 19.37 -0.87
N VAL A 306 5.94 18.46 0.10
CA VAL A 306 6.09 17.02 -0.12
C VAL A 306 4.89 16.30 0.45
N SER A 307 4.28 15.42 -0.34
CA SER A 307 3.23 14.53 0.13
C SER A 307 3.55 13.06 -0.22
N ILE A 308 3.11 12.16 0.64
CA ILE A 308 3.31 10.72 0.53
C ILE A 308 1.94 10.06 0.68
N ASP A 309 1.49 9.30 -0.31
CA ASP A 309 0.15 8.70 -0.37
C ASP A 309 -0.96 9.70 0.03
N GLY A 310 -0.91 10.91 -0.55
CA GLY A 310 -1.86 11.99 -0.29
C GLY A 310 -1.72 12.69 1.07
N LYS A 311 -0.76 12.30 1.93
CA LYS A 311 -0.49 12.95 3.21
C LYS A 311 0.66 13.93 3.07
N ARG A 312 0.37 15.23 3.27
CA ARG A 312 1.39 16.28 3.27
C ARG A 312 2.29 16.14 4.50
N ARG A 313 3.61 16.28 4.30
CA ARG A 313 4.56 16.42 5.41
C ARG A 313 4.41 17.80 6.04
N SER A 314 4.68 17.90 7.33
CA SER A 314 4.65 19.18 8.06
C SER A 314 5.73 20.15 7.59
N ARG A 315 6.90 19.62 7.19
CA ARG A 315 8.00 20.40 6.59
C ARG A 315 8.19 19.95 5.14
N GLY A 316 8.29 20.92 4.25
CA GLY A 316 8.61 20.69 2.85
C GLY A 316 10.10 20.45 2.62
N VAL A 317 10.53 20.63 1.39
CA VAL A 317 11.93 20.52 0.95
C VAL A 317 12.42 21.91 0.59
N GLU A 318 13.48 22.35 1.26
CA GLU A 318 14.15 23.62 1.03
C GLU A 318 15.19 23.51 -0.10
N VAL A 319 15.67 24.65 -0.58
CA VAL A 319 16.70 24.72 -1.62
C VAL A 319 17.95 23.92 -1.19
N GLY A 320 18.42 23.09 -2.10
CA GLY A 320 19.58 22.20 -1.89
C GLY A 320 19.26 20.89 -1.17
N MET A 321 18.06 20.75 -0.59
CA MET A 321 17.62 19.48 -0.03
C MET A 321 17.18 18.50 -1.12
N GLU A 322 17.16 17.20 -0.78
CA GLU A 322 16.85 16.11 -1.68
C GLU A 322 15.73 15.21 -1.12
N VAL A 323 14.85 14.79 -2.02
CA VAL A 323 13.98 13.62 -1.80
C VAL A 323 14.56 12.46 -2.61
N ARG A 324 14.97 11.41 -1.91
CA ARG A 324 15.46 10.17 -2.54
C ARG A 324 14.43 9.08 -2.42
N VAL A 325 14.17 8.41 -3.54
CA VAL A 325 13.12 7.40 -3.67
C VAL A 325 13.68 6.15 -4.33
N TRP A 326 13.36 5.01 -3.75
CA TRP A 326 13.68 3.68 -4.27
C TRP A 326 12.42 2.82 -4.29
N GLY A 327 12.39 1.80 -5.13
CA GLY A 327 11.46 0.69 -4.94
C GLY A 327 11.85 -0.09 -3.67
N GLU A 328 10.86 -0.51 -2.91
CA GLU A 328 11.09 -1.38 -1.75
C GLU A 328 11.60 -2.74 -2.22
N GLU A 329 12.63 -3.26 -1.55
CA GLU A 329 13.06 -4.64 -1.72
C GLU A 329 12.08 -5.56 -1.00
N ILE A 330 11.29 -6.30 -1.78
CA ILE A 330 10.24 -7.18 -1.28
C ILE A 330 10.70 -8.63 -1.06
N ARG A 331 11.96 -8.93 -1.40
CA ARG A 331 12.60 -10.23 -1.14
C ARG A 331 13.95 -10.02 -0.48
N ASP A 332 14.28 -10.88 0.47
CA ASP A 332 15.62 -10.95 1.01
C ASP A 332 16.57 -11.71 0.09
N LYS A 333 17.85 -11.82 0.48
CA LYS A 333 18.87 -12.56 -0.28
C LYS A 333 18.59 -14.07 -0.36
N GLN A 334 17.77 -14.60 0.51
CA GLN A 334 17.33 -15.98 0.56
C GLN A 334 16.05 -16.23 -0.25
N GLY A 335 15.45 -15.16 -0.79
CA GLY A 335 14.22 -15.23 -1.58
C GLY A 335 12.93 -15.18 -0.77
N HIS A 336 12.99 -14.99 0.55
CA HIS A 336 11.81 -14.81 1.39
C HIS A 336 11.21 -13.41 1.20
N TRP A 337 9.89 -13.34 1.31
CA TRP A 337 9.18 -12.08 1.23
C TRP A 337 9.35 -11.27 2.51
N THR A 338 9.80 -10.02 2.40
CA THR A 338 10.13 -9.16 3.55
C THR A 338 9.49 -7.79 3.50
N GLY A 339 8.66 -7.50 2.52
CA GLY A 339 8.07 -6.18 2.35
C GLY A 339 6.86 -6.19 1.41
N GLY A 340 6.45 -5.02 0.98
CA GLY A 340 5.25 -4.81 0.16
C GLY A 340 3.96 -4.78 0.99
N VAL A 341 2.83 -4.62 0.31
CA VAL A 341 1.48 -4.65 0.89
C VAL A 341 0.73 -5.85 0.34
N PRO A 342 0.52 -6.91 1.14
CA PRO A 342 -0.25 -8.07 0.72
C PRO A 342 -1.74 -7.68 0.65
N SER A 343 -2.32 -7.67 -0.54
CA SER A 343 -3.74 -7.39 -0.77
C SER A 343 -4.49 -8.69 -1.05
N VAL A 344 -5.50 -8.99 -0.27
CA VAL A 344 -6.33 -10.18 -0.48
C VAL A 344 -7.24 -9.97 -1.68
N VAL A 345 -7.00 -10.74 -2.74
CA VAL A 345 -7.74 -10.67 -3.98
C VAL A 345 -8.77 -11.79 -4.09
N ARG A 346 -9.77 -11.60 -4.94
CA ARG A 346 -10.83 -12.57 -5.14
C ARG A 346 -10.31 -13.81 -5.89
N GLY A 347 -10.50 -14.98 -5.31
CA GLY A 347 -10.26 -16.25 -6.01
C GLY A 347 -11.37 -16.55 -7.02
N ALA A 348 -11.03 -17.08 -8.17
CA ALA A 348 -12.02 -17.59 -9.11
C ALA A 348 -12.76 -18.78 -8.47
N VAL A 349 -14.11 -18.74 -8.44
CA VAL A 349 -14.94 -19.85 -7.96
C VAL A 349 -15.12 -20.81 -9.10
N GLY A 350 -14.54 -22.00 -9.01
CA GLY A 350 -14.86 -23.13 -9.92
C GLY A 350 -14.41 -22.93 -11.38
N ALA A 351 -13.58 -21.97 -11.66
CA ALA A 351 -13.02 -21.83 -13.00
C ALA A 351 -11.74 -22.65 -13.11
N GLU A 352 -11.77 -23.63 -13.95
CA GLU A 352 -10.63 -23.94 -14.78
C GLU A 352 -10.05 -22.60 -15.24
N THR A 353 -8.81 -22.40 -14.96
CA THR A 353 -7.86 -21.36 -15.33
C THR A 353 -8.11 -20.64 -16.67
N THR A 354 -9.22 -19.99 -16.85
CA THR A 354 -9.28 -18.87 -17.78
C THR A 354 -8.67 -17.70 -17.02
N GLY A 355 -7.43 -17.37 -17.38
CA GLY A 355 -6.64 -16.32 -16.73
C GLY A 355 -7.25 -14.95 -16.92
N GLU A 356 -8.46 -14.72 -16.43
CA GLU A 356 -9.05 -13.39 -16.35
C GLU A 356 -8.28 -12.60 -15.31
N ASP A 357 -7.40 -11.77 -15.79
CA ASP A 357 -6.75 -10.74 -14.99
C ASP A 357 -7.83 -9.70 -14.60
N HIS A 358 -8.29 -9.77 -13.36
CA HIS A 358 -9.27 -8.82 -12.83
C HIS A 358 -8.83 -7.36 -12.98
N TRP A 359 -7.53 -7.11 -13.03
CA TRP A 359 -6.98 -5.76 -13.25
C TRP A 359 -7.29 -5.27 -14.67
N VAL A 360 -7.14 -6.12 -15.69
CA VAL A 360 -7.49 -5.79 -17.08
C VAL A 360 -8.99 -5.52 -17.21
N GLY A 361 -9.83 -6.35 -16.60
CA GLY A 361 -11.28 -6.11 -16.54
C GLY A 361 -11.63 -4.80 -15.84
N GLY A 362 -10.86 -4.43 -14.79
CA GLY A 362 -10.99 -3.18 -14.06
C GLY A 362 -10.69 -1.93 -14.90
N LEU A 363 -9.77 -2.00 -15.85
CA LEU A 363 -9.45 -0.86 -16.74
C LEU A 363 -10.69 -0.35 -17.49
N ASN A 364 -11.46 -1.23 -18.09
CA ASN A 364 -12.67 -0.87 -18.80
C ASN A 364 -13.78 -0.40 -17.83
N GLY A 365 -13.99 -1.10 -16.72
CA GLY A 365 -15.04 -0.78 -15.76
C GLY A 365 -14.82 0.53 -15.00
N LEU A 366 -13.56 0.91 -14.73
CA LEU A 366 -13.22 2.08 -13.91
C LEU A 366 -12.77 3.29 -14.72
N LEU A 367 -11.98 3.08 -15.78
CA LEU A 367 -11.42 4.18 -16.58
C LEU A 367 -12.19 4.43 -17.86
N LYS A 368 -13.16 3.57 -18.22
CA LYS A 368 -13.77 3.60 -19.55
C LYS A 368 -12.69 3.70 -20.64
N PHE A 369 -11.67 2.80 -20.52
CA PHE A 369 -10.48 2.83 -21.36
C PHE A 369 -10.87 2.70 -22.84
N ASN A 370 -10.47 3.72 -23.64
CA ASN A 370 -10.76 3.79 -25.07
C ASN A 370 -12.27 3.84 -25.45
N TYR A 371 -13.13 4.27 -24.54
CA TYR A 371 -14.54 4.54 -24.90
C TYR A 371 -14.64 5.83 -25.74
N PRO A 372 -15.44 5.83 -26.82
CA PRO A 372 -15.71 7.06 -27.58
C PRO A 372 -16.42 8.10 -26.71
N PHE A 373 -16.11 9.37 -26.92
CA PHE A 373 -16.84 10.46 -26.24
C PHE A 373 -18.30 10.47 -26.69
N GLY A 374 -19.24 10.40 -25.74
CA GLY A 374 -20.67 10.54 -25.99
C GLY A 374 -21.48 9.22 -26.00
N GLU A 375 -20.87 8.07 -25.84
CA GLU A 375 -21.61 6.82 -25.61
C GLU A 375 -21.86 6.63 -24.10
N GLU A 376 -23.11 6.84 -23.67
CA GLU A 376 -23.61 6.39 -22.37
C GLU A 376 -23.99 4.91 -22.49
N THR A 377 -23.35 4.05 -21.68
CA THR A 377 -23.76 2.64 -21.50
C THR A 377 -24.61 2.47 -20.27
#